data_0ef87333a95ab2b95e1bb2e7b5cafaa1
#
_entry.id   0ef87333a95ab2b95e1bb2e7b5cafaa1
#
_cell.length_a   1.000
_cell.length_b   1.000
_cell.length_c   1.000
_cell.angle_alpha   90.00
_cell.angle_beta   90.00
_cell.angle_gamma   90.00
#
_symmetry.space_group_name_H-M   'P 1'
#
loop_
_entity.id
_entity.type
_entity.pdbx_description
1 polymer ?
#
loop_
_entity_poly.entity_id
_entity_poly.type
_entity_poly.pdbx_seq_one_letter_code
_entity_poly.pdbx_strand_id
1 'polypeptide(L)'
;MITTFNKLILCAGLSAALAMPALAAGPEGLWRTGDGKATVRVAPCGGGICGRVVALRNPNGPDGKPKLDVHNVNAALRKRKILGSSVLLGMKPNGHDSWQGAIYNAEDGKTYSAYFTLLSATRAKVQGCVASIFCKSQVWSRQ
;
A
#
# COMPACT_ATOMS: atom_id res chain seq x y z
N MET A 1 -7.54 60.25 53.62
CA MET A 1 -8.23 59.52 52.53
C MET A 1 -7.17 58.90 51.68
N ILE A 2 -7.00 57.60 51.80
CA ILE A 2 -5.96 56.81 51.05
C ILE A 2 -6.71 55.97 50.02
N THR A 3 -6.55 56.32 48.77
CA THR A 3 -7.14 55.56 47.64
C THR A 3 -6.14 54.52 47.16
N THR A 4 -6.43 53.26 47.47
CA THR A 4 -5.65 52.13 47.04
C THR A 4 -6.00 51.76 45.59
N PHE A 5 -5.07 51.95 44.64
CA PHE A 5 -5.17 51.46 43.26
C PHE A 5 -4.80 49.97 43.22
N ASN A 6 -5.80 49.15 42.98
CA ASN A 6 -5.62 47.70 42.76
C ASN A 6 -5.26 47.50 41.29
N LYS A 7 -3.99 47.17 41.01
CA LYS A 7 -3.51 46.75 39.67
C LYS A 7 -3.85 45.27 39.44
N LEU A 8 -4.89 45.02 38.62
CA LEU A 8 -5.11 43.71 38.05
C LEU A 8 -4.02 43.44 37.00
N ILE A 9 -3.15 42.49 37.26
CA ILE A 9 -2.20 41.95 36.29
C ILE A 9 -2.94 40.85 35.52
N LEU A 10 -3.26 41.12 34.26
CA LEU A 10 -3.82 40.16 33.33
C LEU A 10 -2.65 39.31 32.76
N CYS A 11 -2.45 38.09 33.28
CA CYS A 11 -1.52 37.14 32.68
C CYS A 11 -2.18 36.54 31.44
N ALA A 12 -1.83 37.03 30.25
CA ALA A 12 -2.16 36.40 28.97
C ALA A 12 -1.26 35.17 28.80
N GLY A 13 -1.81 33.99 29.09
CA GLY A 13 -1.16 32.73 28.84
C GLY A 13 -1.09 32.45 27.33
N LEU A 14 0.09 32.58 26.73
CA LEU A 14 0.38 32.22 25.36
C LEU A 14 0.47 30.69 25.28
N SER A 15 -0.61 29.98 24.93
CA SER A 15 -0.60 28.56 24.67
C SER A 15 0.09 28.31 23.32
N ALA A 16 1.39 27.99 23.35
CA ALA A 16 2.09 27.53 22.18
C ALA A 16 1.62 26.10 21.86
N ALA A 17 0.77 25.95 20.85
CA ALA A 17 0.43 24.66 20.28
C ALA A 17 1.69 24.12 19.59
N LEU A 18 2.31 23.08 20.17
CA LEU A 18 3.39 22.33 19.56
C LEU A 18 2.77 21.54 18.39
N ALA A 19 2.92 22.05 17.17
CA ALA A 19 2.63 21.29 15.97
C ALA A 19 3.65 20.14 15.89
N MET A 20 3.21 18.91 16.22
CA MET A 20 4.01 17.71 15.96
C MET A 20 4.12 17.54 14.45
N PRO A 21 5.34 17.36 13.87
CA PRO A 21 5.46 17.05 12.48
C PRO A 21 4.72 15.73 12.23
N ALA A 22 3.76 15.73 11.30
CA ALA A 22 3.14 14.51 10.84
C ALA A 22 4.22 13.65 10.18
N LEU A 23 4.49 12.45 10.72
CA LEU A 23 5.37 11.49 10.08
C LEU A 23 4.80 11.19 8.70
N ALA A 24 5.62 11.31 7.64
CA ALA A 24 5.22 10.93 6.29
C ALA A 24 4.73 9.47 6.32
N ALA A 25 3.53 9.20 5.78
CA ALA A 25 2.99 7.85 5.73
C ALA A 25 3.90 6.97 4.86
N GLY A 26 4.39 5.85 5.43
CA GLY A 26 5.15 4.84 4.70
C GLY A 26 4.29 4.04 3.72
N PRO A 27 4.85 3.03 3.04
CA PRO A 27 4.14 2.22 2.04
C PRO A 27 3.10 1.29 2.65
N GLU A 28 3.16 1.05 3.95
CA GLU A 28 2.32 0.09 4.65
C GLU A 28 0.85 0.51 4.67
N GLY A 29 -0.04 -0.47 4.66
CA GLY A 29 -1.48 -0.24 4.75
C GLY A 29 -2.29 -0.99 3.72
N LEU A 30 -3.53 -0.57 3.53
CA LEU A 30 -4.45 -1.15 2.56
C LEU A 30 -4.46 -0.31 1.28
N TRP A 31 -4.29 -0.99 0.16
CA TRP A 31 -4.23 -0.37 -1.15
C TRP A 31 -5.21 -1.03 -2.10
N ARG A 32 -6.07 -0.24 -2.71
CA ARG A 32 -6.93 -0.70 -3.80
C ARG A 32 -6.18 -0.61 -5.12
N THR A 33 -6.18 -1.70 -5.90
CA THR A 33 -5.57 -1.75 -7.23
C THR A 33 -6.22 -0.75 -8.19
N GLY A 34 -5.47 -0.29 -9.19
CA GLY A 34 -5.92 0.75 -10.13
C GLY A 34 -7.15 0.36 -10.93
N ASP A 35 -7.32 -0.93 -11.22
CA ASP A 35 -8.53 -1.49 -11.86
C ASP A 35 -9.68 -1.73 -10.85
N GLY A 36 -9.42 -1.50 -9.56
CA GLY A 36 -10.38 -1.70 -8.47
C GLY A 36 -10.78 -3.14 -8.21
N LYS A 37 -10.10 -4.13 -8.78
CA LYS A 37 -10.46 -5.55 -8.63
C LYS A 37 -10.07 -6.13 -7.28
N ALA A 38 -9.02 -5.61 -6.66
CA ALA A 38 -8.47 -6.14 -5.41
C ALA A 38 -8.09 -5.04 -4.42
N THR A 39 -8.06 -5.41 -3.15
CA THR A 39 -7.38 -4.67 -2.08
C THR A 39 -6.21 -5.50 -1.59
N VAL A 40 -5.05 -4.87 -1.53
CA VAL A 40 -3.79 -5.47 -1.13
C VAL A 40 -3.34 -4.84 0.20
N ARG A 41 -3.01 -5.67 1.16
CA ARG A 41 -2.33 -5.23 2.39
C ARG A 41 -0.83 -5.26 2.14
N VAL A 42 -0.21 -4.09 2.24
CA VAL A 42 1.23 -3.93 2.20
C VAL A 42 1.75 -3.87 3.63
N ALA A 43 2.75 -4.68 3.93
CA ALA A 43 3.33 -4.80 5.26
C ALA A 43 4.85 -5.08 5.18
N PRO A 44 5.60 -4.82 6.26
CA PRO A 44 7.02 -5.13 6.32
C PRO A 44 7.28 -6.62 6.10
N CYS A 45 8.32 -6.95 5.35
CA CYS A 45 8.83 -8.30 5.23
C CYS A 45 10.32 -8.28 4.84
N GLY A 46 11.16 -8.96 5.62
CA GLY A 46 12.57 -9.20 5.28
C GLY A 46 13.38 -7.95 4.90
N GLY A 47 13.23 -6.82 5.62
CA GLY A 47 13.93 -5.57 5.34
C GLY A 47 13.33 -4.75 4.18
N GLY A 48 12.18 -5.12 3.68
CA GLY A 48 11.42 -4.41 2.67
C GLY A 48 9.92 -4.51 2.94
N ILE A 49 9.13 -4.59 1.87
CA ILE A 49 7.68 -4.75 1.96
C ILE A 49 7.20 -5.91 1.09
N CYS A 50 6.09 -6.53 1.50
CA CYS A 50 5.32 -7.50 0.75
C CYS A 50 3.86 -7.08 0.69
N GLY A 51 3.14 -7.56 -0.33
CA GLY A 51 1.71 -7.31 -0.47
C GLY A 51 0.91 -8.60 -0.60
N ARG A 52 -0.22 -8.68 0.10
CA ARG A 52 -1.13 -9.82 0.08
C ARG A 52 -2.54 -9.36 -0.25
N VAL A 53 -3.25 -10.10 -1.10
CA VAL A 53 -4.65 -9.84 -1.41
C VAL A 53 -5.50 -10.09 -0.18
N VAL A 54 -6.22 -9.08 0.31
CA VAL A 54 -7.10 -9.17 1.48
C VAL A 54 -8.57 -9.00 1.13
N ALA A 55 -8.88 -8.47 -0.05
CA ALA A 55 -10.24 -8.41 -0.57
C ALA A 55 -10.24 -8.45 -2.10
N LEU A 56 -11.31 -8.97 -2.67
CA LEU A 56 -11.58 -8.98 -4.11
C LEU A 56 -12.96 -8.37 -4.34
N ARG A 57 -13.14 -7.56 -5.39
CA ARG A 57 -14.45 -7.04 -5.80
C ARG A 57 -15.41 -8.19 -6.10
N ASN A 58 -14.92 -9.21 -6.82
CA ASN A 58 -15.65 -10.42 -7.14
C ASN A 58 -14.87 -11.62 -6.61
N PRO A 59 -15.08 -12.05 -5.35
CA PRO A 59 -14.27 -13.10 -4.74
C PRO A 59 -14.57 -14.49 -5.29
N ASN A 60 -15.75 -14.68 -5.91
CA ASN A 60 -16.20 -15.95 -6.44
C ASN A 60 -16.21 -15.96 -7.98
N GLY A 61 -16.02 -17.14 -8.55
CA GLY A 61 -16.19 -17.40 -9.98
C GLY A 61 -17.68 -17.57 -10.38
N PRO A 62 -17.95 -17.86 -11.68
CA PRO A 62 -19.32 -18.07 -12.19
C PRO A 62 -20.03 -19.25 -11.52
N ASP A 63 -19.28 -20.22 -10.99
CA ASP A 63 -19.79 -21.39 -10.26
C ASP A 63 -20.15 -21.07 -8.78
N GLY A 64 -20.04 -19.81 -8.36
CA GLY A 64 -20.27 -19.37 -6.98
C GLY A 64 -19.18 -19.78 -5.97
N LYS A 65 -18.13 -20.46 -6.42
CA LYS A 65 -17.02 -20.89 -5.57
C LYS A 65 -15.89 -19.85 -5.56
N PRO A 66 -15.04 -19.81 -4.51
CA PRO A 66 -13.92 -18.89 -4.45
C PRO A 66 -13.01 -19.00 -5.68
N LYS A 67 -12.56 -17.88 -6.23
CA LYS A 67 -11.60 -17.83 -7.33
C LYS A 67 -10.27 -18.47 -6.92
N LEU A 68 -9.82 -19.41 -7.73
CA LEU A 68 -8.54 -20.11 -7.56
C LEU A 68 -7.50 -19.58 -8.55
N ASP A 69 -6.25 -19.78 -8.20
CA ASP A 69 -5.08 -19.36 -8.97
C ASP A 69 -4.77 -20.33 -10.13
N VAL A 70 -5.77 -20.55 -10.98
CA VAL A 70 -5.76 -21.61 -12.00
C VAL A 70 -4.69 -21.42 -13.08
N HIS A 71 -4.21 -20.21 -13.29
CA HIS A 71 -3.20 -19.88 -14.30
C HIS A 71 -1.77 -19.95 -13.75
N ASN A 72 -1.59 -20.26 -12.46
CA ASN A 72 -0.26 -20.32 -11.88
C ASN A 72 0.62 -21.29 -12.64
N VAL A 73 1.83 -20.86 -13.01
CA VAL A 73 2.81 -21.70 -13.71
C VAL A 73 3.22 -22.91 -12.86
N ASN A 74 3.22 -22.76 -11.52
CA ASN A 74 3.40 -23.86 -10.59
C ASN A 74 2.07 -24.59 -10.37
N ALA A 75 1.95 -25.80 -10.92
CA ALA A 75 0.72 -26.60 -10.81
C ALA A 75 0.27 -26.85 -9.36
N ALA A 76 1.20 -26.96 -8.42
CA ALA A 76 0.90 -27.15 -7.00
C ALA A 76 0.13 -25.99 -6.37
N LEU A 77 0.22 -24.78 -6.95
CA LEU A 77 -0.44 -23.57 -6.45
C LEU A 77 -1.78 -23.26 -7.14
N ARG A 78 -2.17 -24.01 -8.17
CA ARG A 78 -3.40 -23.72 -8.95
C ARG A 78 -4.69 -23.93 -8.16
N LYS A 79 -4.67 -24.67 -7.08
CA LYS A 79 -5.83 -24.89 -6.19
C LYS A 79 -5.91 -23.90 -5.03
N ARG A 80 -4.91 -23.02 -4.87
CA ARG A 80 -4.98 -21.99 -3.82
C ARG A 80 -5.98 -20.91 -4.21
N LYS A 81 -6.59 -20.30 -3.21
CA LYS A 81 -7.44 -19.12 -3.41
C LYS A 81 -6.59 -17.91 -3.81
N ILE A 82 -7.10 -17.08 -4.73
CA ILE A 82 -6.50 -15.77 -5.02
C ILE A 82 -6.58 -14.88 -3.79
N LEU A 83 -7.73 -14.89 -3.07
CA LEU A 83 -7.85 -14.21 -1.79
C LEU A 83 -6.86 -14.80 -0.79
N GLY A 84 -6.02 -13.95 -0.21
CA GLY A 84 -4.94 -14.35 0.71
C GLY A 84 -3.60 -14.63 0.03
N SER A 85 -3.51 -14.66 -1.30
CA SER A 85 -2.25 -14.87 -2.01
C SER A 85 -1.35 -13.64 -1.97
N SER A 86 -0.03 -13.88 -2.02
CA SER A 86 0.98 -12.82 -2.13
C SER A 86 1.05 -12.30 -3.57
N VAL A 87 1.05 -10.98 -3.74
CA VAL A 87 1.14 -10.32 -5.05
C VAL A 87 2.34 -9.40 -5.17
N LEU A 88 2.75 -8.67 -4.13
CA LEU A 88 4.02 -7.96 -4.08
C LEU A 88 5.02 -8.82 -3.32
N LEU A 89 6.12 -9.17 -3.99
CA LEU A 89 7.07 -10.17 -3.53
C LEU A 89 8.44 -9.52 -3.30
N GLY A 90 8.94 -9.58 -2.07
CA GLY A 90 10.30 -9.19 -1.72
C GLY A 90 10.70 -7.80 -2.21
N MET A 91 9.83 -6.82 -2.07
CA MET A 91 10.08 -5.45 -2.49
C MET A 91 11.09 -4.80 -1.56
N LYS A 92 12.29 -4.50 -2.03
CA LYS A 92 13.36 -3.86 -1.26
C LYS A 92 13.40 -2.35 -1.54
N PRO A 93 13.79 -1.52 -0.55
CA PRO A 93 13.99 -0.09 -0.79
C PRO A 93 14.90 0.16 -2.00
N ASN A 94 14.48 1.06 -2.89
CA ASN A 94 15.18 1.43 -4.12
C ASN A 94 15.04 2.94 -4.36
N GLY A 95 15.74 3.71 -3.56
CA GLY A 95 15.67 5.18 -3.60
C GLY A 95 14.56 5.75 -2.71
N HIS A 96 14.27 7.04 -2.90
CA HIS A 96 13.28 7.76 -2.11
C HIS A 96 11.86 7.31 -2.48
N ASP A 97 11.10 6.92 -1.46
CA ASP A 97 9.69 6.49 -1.60
C ASP A 97 9.45 5.39 -2.65
N SER A 98 10.46 4.59 -2.96
CA SER A 98 10.39 3.54 -3.97
C SER A 98 10.94 2.21 -3.46
N TRP A 99 10.32 1.13 -3.92
CA TRP A 99 10.70 -0.26 -3.64
C TRP A 99 10.72 -1.05 -4.94
N GLN A 100 11.68 -1.96 -5.07
CA GLN A 100 11.85 -2.84 -6.21
C GLN A 100 11.83 -4.30 -5.78
N GLY A 101 11.17 -5.12 -6.55
CA GLY A 101 11.06 -6.57 -6.33
C GLY A 101 10.29 -7.22 -7.46
N ALA A 102 9.25 -7.99 -7.12
CA ALA A 102 8.42 -8.67 -8.11
C ALA A 102 6.93 -8.50 -7.80
N ILE A 103 6.11 -8.61 -8.85
CA ILE A 103 4.66 -8.67 -8.75
C ILE A 103 4.14 -9.93 -9.44
N TYR A 104 3.26 -10.66 -8.75
CA TYR A 104 2.56 -11.80 -9.29
C TYR A 104 1.22 -11.37 -9.89
N ASN A 105 0.94 -11.81 -11.11
CA ASN A 105 -0.34 -11.58 -11.78
C ASN A 105 -1.11 -12.90 -11.90
N ALA A 106 -2.21 -13.03 -11.17
CA ALA A 106 -3.03 -14.24 -11.21
C ALA A 106 -3.84 -14.39 -12.51
N GLU A 107 -3.98 -13.32 -13.31
CA GLU A 107 -4.72 -13.38 -14.59
C GLU A 107 -3.93 -14.18 -15.65
N ASP A 108 -2.62 -14.13 -15.62
CA ASP A 108 -1.74 -14.87 -16.55
C ASP A 108 -0.82 -15.88 -15.85
N GLY A 109 -0.83 -15.92 -14.52
CA GLY A 109 -0.03 -16.83 -13.70
C GLY A 109 1.46 -16.55 -13.67
N LYS A 110 1.89 -15.35 -14.08
CA LYS A 110 3.29 -14.99 -14.22
C LYS A 110 3.73 -13.98 -13.17
N THR A 111 5.03 -13.95 -12.91
CA THR A 111 5.68 -13.01 -12.03
C THR A 111 6.55 -12.06 -12.86
N TYR A 112 6.46 -10.77 -12.56
CA TYR A 112 7.16 -9.71 -13.27
C TYR A 112 8.08 -8.94 -12.33
N SER A 113 9.16 -8.39 -12.83
CA SER A 113 9.92 -7.36 -12.10
C SER A 113 9.02 -6.18 -11.82
N ALA A 114 9.07 -5.62 -10.62
CA ALA A 114 8.13 -4.59 -10.23
C ALA A 114 8.75 -3.47 -9.40
N TYR A 115 8.11 -2.32 -9.50
CA TYR A 115 8.37 -1.14 -8.68
C TYR A 115 7.08 -0.72 -7.99
N PHE A 116 7.20 -0.37 -6.72
CA PHE A 116 6.16 0.29 -5.93
C PHE A 116 6.71 1.66 -5.54
N THR A 117 6.06 2.73 -5.95
CA THR A 117 6.53 4.10 -5.69
C THR A 117 5.41 4.93 -5.09
N LEU A 118 5.61 5.49 -3.90
CA LEU A 118 4.67 6.43 -3.31
C LEU A 118 4.66 7.73 -4.12
N LEU A 119 3.49 8.13 -4.59
CA LEU A 119 3.26 9.42 -5.25
C LEU A 119 2.79 10.47 -4.25
N SER A 120 2.09 10.03 -3.22
CA SER A 120 1.57 10.84 -2.11
C SER A 120 1.23 9.92 -0.93
N ALA A 121 0.73 10.48 0.15
CA ALA A 121 0.24 9.71 1.30
C ALA A 121 -0.90 8.74 0.93
N THR A 122 -1.64 9.01 -0.15
CA THR A 122 -2.84 8.25 -0.55
C THR A 122 -2.74 7.55 -1.90
N ARG A 123 -1.64 7.72 -2.64
CA ARG A 123 -1.47 7.16 -3.98
C ARG A 123 -0.09 6.54 -4.17
N ALA A 124 -0.05 5.40 -4.83
CA ALA A 124 1.19 4.72 -5.21
C ALA A 124 1.12 4.30 -6.68
N LYS A 125 2.22 4.46 -7.41
CA LYS A 125 2.40 3.85 -8.72
C LYS A 125 2.96 2.45 -8.54
N VAL A 126 2.29 1.45 -9.09
CA VAL A 126 2.76 0.07 -9.15
C VAL A 126 3.01 -0.29 -10.61
N GLN A 127 4.24 -0.68 -10.92
CA GLN A 127 4.70 -0.92 -12.27
C GLN A 127 5.30 -2.33 -12.35
N GLY A 128 4.82 -3.12 -13.29
CA GLY A 128 5.37 -4.43 -13.63
C GLY A 128 6.03 -4.40 -15.01
N CYS A 129 7.20 -5.02 -15.14
CA CYS A 129 8.00 -4.97 -16.36
C CYS A 129 8.39 -6.35 -16.86
N VAL A 130 8.35 -6.55 -18.18
CA VAL A 130 8.94 -7.67 -18.88
C VAL A 130 10.28 -7.20 -19.45
N ALA A 131 11.36 -7.95 -19.18
CA ALA A 131 12.70 -7.63 -19.66
C ALA A 131 13.15 -6.19 -19.41
N SER A 132 12.67 -5.54 -18.37
CA SER A 132 12.97 -4.16 -17.97
C SER A 132 12.64 -3.07 -19.01
N ILE A 133 12.04 -3.44 -20.14
CA ILE A 133 11.76 -2.55 -21.28
C ILE A 133 10.25 -2.34 -21.45
N PHE A 134 9.45 -3.41 -21.34
CA PHE A 134 8.00 -3.34 -21.50
C PHE A 134 7.34 -3.31 -20.13
N CYS A 135 6.88 -2.14 -19.72
CA CYS A 135 6.28 -1.92 -18.41
C CYS A 135 4.81 -1.51 -18.53
N LYS A 136 3.98 -2.05 -17.63
CA LYS A 136 2.62 -1.57 -17.39
C LYS A 136 2.55 -1.03 -15.97
N SER A 137 1.90 0.10 -15.80
CA SER A 137 1.72 0.72 -14.49
C SER A 137 0.25 0.96 -14.18
N GLN A 138 -0.05 0.92 -12.89
CA GLN A 138 -1.33 1.30 -12.31
C GLN A 138 -1.07 2.29 -11.17
N VAL A 139 -2.04 3.13 -10.88
CA VAL A 139 -2.04 3.92 -9.65
C VAL A 139 -2.98 3.24 -8.67
N TRP A 140 -2.42 2.82 -7.54
CA TRP A 140 -3.16 2.27 -6.42
C TRP A 140 -3.55 3.38 -5.46
N SER A 141 -4.70 3.26 -4.83
CA SER A 141 -5.21 4.22 -3.84
C SER A 141 -5.25 3.60 -2.45
N ARG A 142 -4.75 4.35 -1.46
CA ARG A 142 -4.83 3.95 -0.06
C ARG A 142 -6.29 3.98 0.42
N GLN A 143 -6.66 2.99 1.20
CA GLN A 143 -7.99 2.85 1.78
C GLN A 143 -8.02 3.31 3.24
#